data_df58785495037c8f6738412e1d5eb8be
#
_entry.id   df58785495037c8f6738412e1d5eb8be
#
_cell.length_a   1.000
_cell.length_b   1.000
_cell.length_c   1.000
_cell.angle_alpha   90.00
_cell.angle_beta   90.00
_cell.angle_gamma   90.00
#
_symmetry.space_group_name_H-M   'P 1'
#
loop_
_entity.id
_entity.type
_entity.pdbx_description
1 polymer ?
#
loop_
_entity_poly.entity_id
_entity_poly.type
_entity_poly.pdbx_seq_one_letter_code
_entity_poly.pdbx_strand_id
1 'polypeptide(L)'
;MKLLIVLIGLAVFPLVSNAQMAVQGSFEVVKTKTFDGEKFVFPGDMRGTAVNVVFLGMSNSQDNGQLQQEQLLDWQAALDAEGVFSEAIVAYHFPAMSGPPFFVKGIISRAMSESYEDKVPMSQAGVLFLDDLAEFAAAADLPLDDLPTIVIADANGKPLKVFKGLVSDAGVAELAIAIREAAGQLPAGS
;
A
#
# COMPACT_ATOMS: atom_id res chain seq x y z
N MET A 1 -32.10 -43.69 -32.13
CA MET A 1 -30.87 -42.87 -32.07
C MET A 1 -31.20 -41.61 -31.27
N LYS A 2 -30.82 -41.55 -29.99
CA LYS A 2 -31.08 -40.40 -29.11
C LYS A 2 -29.84 -39.53 -29.08
N LEU A 3 -29.96 -38.29 -29.55
CA LEU A 3 -28.89 -37.28 -29.56
C LEU A 3 -28.79 -36.66 -28.17
N LEU A 4 -27.67 -36.88 -27.48
CA LEU A 4 -27.37 -36.31 -26.16
C LEU A 4 -26.66 -34.96 -26.39
N ILE A 5 -27.37 -33.86 -26.16
CA ILE A 5 -26.78 -32.51 -26.20
C ILE A 5 -26.15 -32.24 -24.83
N VAL A 6 -24.82 -32.23 -24.75
CA VAL A 6 -24.07 -31.79 -23.56
C VAL A 6 -23.93 -30.26 -23.62
N LEU A 7 -24.70 -29.57 -22.79
CA LEU A 7 -24.52 -28.13 -22.56
C LEU A 7 -23.28 -27.92 -21.63
N ILE A 8 -22.16 -27.49 -22.18
CA ILE A 8 -21.02 -27.01 -21.43
C ILE A 8 -21.35 -25.61 -20.97
N GLY A 9 -21.72 -25.49 -19.69
CA GLY A 9 -21.90 -24.19 -19.04
C GLY A 9 -20.53 -23.51 -18.86
N LEU A 10 -20.29 -22.43 -19.58
CA LEU A 10 -19.14 -21.53 -19.37
C LEU A 10 -19.40 -20.76 -18.08
N ALA A 11 -18.74 -21.13 -16.99
CA ALA A 11 -18.73 -20.35 -15.77
C ALA A 11 -17.89 -19.08 -16.01
N VAL A 12 -18.54 -17.95 -16.20
CA VAL A 12 -17.90 -16.64 -16.23
C VAL A 12 -17.60 -16.27 -14.77
N PHE A 13 -16.37 -16.49 -14.33
CA PHE A 13 -15.88 -15.91 -13.08
C PHE A 13 -15.70 -14.41 -13.29
N PRO A 14 -16.27 -13.54 -12.42
CA PRO A 14 -15.96 -12.13 -12.47
C PRO A 14 -14.47 -11.96 -12.15
N LEU A 15 -13.70 -11.45 -13.10
CA LEU A 15 -12.35 -10.93 -12.87
C LEU A 15 -12.50 -9.75 -11.89
N VAL A 16 -12.10 -9.95 -10.65
CA VAL A 16 -11.92 -8.85 -9.70
C VAL A 16 -10.70 -8.08 -10.19
N SER A 17 -10.94 -7.06 -10.99
CA SER A 17 -9.89 -6.16 -11.48
C SER A 17 -9.42 -5.30 -10.30
N ASN A 18 -8.16 -5.42 -9.91
CA ASN A 18 -7.53 -4.44 -9.05
C ASN A 18 -7.48 -3.12 -9.84
N ALA A 19 -8.18 -2.09 -9.36
CA ALA A 19 -8.24 -0.82 -10.07
C ALA A 19 -6.88 -0.12 -9.97
N GLN A 20 -6.17 -0.03 -11.09
CA GLN A 20 -4.99 0.83 -11.23
C GLN A 20 -5.43 2.20 -11.70
N MET A 21 -5.06 3.25 -10.96
CA MET A 21 -5.39 4.65 -11.29
C MET A 21 -4.12 5.50 -11.34
N ALA A 22 -4.04 6.37 -12.38
CA ALA A 22 -3.04 7.45 -12.39
C ALA A 22 -3.44 8.52 -11.37
N VAL A 23 -2.48 9.04 -10.62
CA VAL A 23 -2.70 10.00 -9.53
C VAL A 23 -2.12 11.36 -9.92
N GLN A 24 -2.86 12.43 -9.65
CA GLN A 24 -2.41 13.81 -9.87
C GLN A 24 -2.14 14.57 -8.57
N GLY A 25 -2.49 13.98 -7.42
CA GLY A 25 -2.32 14.55 -6.11
C GLY A 25 -0.87 14.54 -5.61
N SER A 26 -0.67 15.03 -4.40
CA SER A 26 0.58 14.97 -3.67
C SER A 26 0.32 14.62 -2.21
N PHE A 27 1.24 13.87 -1.61
CA PHE A 27 1.17 13.64 -0.17
C PHE A 27 1.41 14.92 0.61
N GLU A 28 0.65 15.11 1.66
CA GLU A 28 0.97 16.10 2.69
C GLU A 28 2.20 15.69 3.48
N VAL A 29 2.96 16.70 3.93
CA VAL A 29 4.15 16.46 4.77
C VAL A 29 3.72 16.15 6.19
N VAL A 30 3.96 14.93 6.65
CA VAL A 30 3.61 14.45 7.99
C VAL A 30 4.87 14.11 8.78
N LYS A 31 5.05 14.75 9.95
CA LYS A 31 6.13 14.40 10.87
C LYS A 31 5.70 13.25 11.75
N THR A 32 6.44 12.17 11.73
CA THR A 32 6.15 10.98 12.53
C THR A 32 7.43 10.37 13.11
N LYS A 33 7.32 9.16 13.61
CA LYS A 33 8.43 8.27 13.95
C LYS A 33 8.21 6.93 13.32
N THR A 34 9.28 6.31 12.88
CA THR A 34 9.30 4.90 12.52
C THR A 34 9.20 4.01 13.76
N PHE A 35 8.91 2.74 13.58
CA PHE A 35 8.75 1.81 14.71
C PHE A 35 10.06 1.49 15.45
N ASP A 36 11.23 1.75 14.85
CA ASP A 36 12.52 1.75 15.55
C ASP A 36 12.78 3.03 16.38
N GLY A 37 11.84 4.00 16.35
CA GLY A 37 11.87 5.23 17.17
C GLY A 37 12.51 6.44 16.51
N GLU A 38 13.06 6.31 15.30
CA GLU A 38 13.70 7.39 14.59
C GLU A 38 12.68 8.41 14.05
N LYS A 39 13.10 9.66 13.94
CA LYS A 39 12.28 10.73 13.35
C LYS A 39 12.16 10.51 11.85
N PHE A 40 10.96 10.68 11.33
CA PHE A 40 10.67 10.52 9.92
C PHE A 40 9.73 11.61 9.41
N VAL A 41 10.06 12.22 8.29
CA VAL A 41 9.23 13.19 7.59
C VAL A 41 8.67 12.54 6.33
N PHE A 42 7.43 12.09 6.40
CA PHE A 42 6.72 11.51 5.27
C PHE A 42 6.26 12.61 4.30
N PRO A 43 6.42 12.48 2.97
CA PRO A 43 7.14 11.44 2.25
C PRO A 43 8.66 11.74 2.06
N GLY A 44 9.16 12.87 2.55
CA GLY A 44 10.48 13.42 2.24
C GLY A 44 11.67 12.57 2.67
N ASP A 45 11.51 11.69 3.68
CA ASP A 45 12.58 10.82 4.16
C ASP A 45 12.56 9.41 3.55
N MET A 46 11.67 9.17 2.57
CA MET A 46 11.69 7.92 1.80
C MET A 46 12.96 7.82 0.95
N ARG A 47 13.53 6.62 0.82
CA ARG A 47 14.91 6.41 0.34
C ARG A 47 15.05 5.61 -0.93
N GLY A 48 13.95 5.15 -1.54
CA GLY A 48 14.01 4.45 -2.83
C GLY A 48 14.57 5.39 -3.91
N THR A 49 15.70 5.00 -4.51
CA THR A 49 16.37 5.86 -5.49
C THR A 49 15.67 5.91 -6.84
N ALA A 50 14.81 4.93 -7.13
CA ALA A 50 13.95 4.91 -8.31
C ALA A 50 12.49 5.14 -7.90
N VAL A 51 11.94 4.26 -7.08
CA VAL A 51 10.55 4.36 -6.58
C VAL A 51 10.43 3.94 -5.12
N ASN A 52 9.41 4.46 -4.48
CA ASN A 52 8.95 4.05 -3.16
C ASN A 52 7.57 3.41 -3.29
N VAL A 53 7.39 2.24 -2.70
CA VAL A 53 6.09 1.55 -2.64
C VAL A 53 5.50 1.75 -1.26
N VAL A 54 4.41 2.51 -1.17
CA VAL A 54 3.81 2.90 0.11
C VAL A 54 2.54 2.11 0.34
N PHE A 55 2.56 1.25 1.35
CA PHE A 55 1.43 0.47 1.83
C PHE A 55 0.67 1.31 2.86
N LEU A 56 -0.49 1.87 2.44
CA LEU A 56 -1.32 2.76 3.24
C LEU A 56 -2.58 2.04 3.72
N GLY A 57 -2.66 1.79 5.02
CA GLY A 57 -3.91 1.41 5.67
C GLY A 57 -4.65 2.68 6.10
N MET A 58 -5.68 3.09 5.39
CA MET A 58 -6.44 4.31 5.69
C MET A 58 -7.78 3.95 6.32
N SER A 59 -7.90 4.09 7.65
CA SER A 59 -9.13 3.80 8.36
C SER A 59 -9.22 4.54 9.69
N ASN A 60 -10.44 4.97 10.03
CA ASN A 60 -10.81 5.43 11.37
C ASN A 60 -11.53 4.33 12.19
N SER A 61 -11.75 3.15 11.61
CA SER A 61 -12.29 1.96 12.27
C SER A 61 -11.16 1.02 12.66
N GLN A 62 -11.13 0.57 13.91
CA GLN A 62 -10.11 -0.36 14.38
C GLN A 62 -10.18 -1.69 13.62
N ASP A 63 -11.36 -2.27 13.45
CA ASP A 63 -11.54 -3.57 12.80
C ASP A 63 -11.13 -3.50 11.32
N ASN A 64 -11.55 -2.46 10.60
CA ASN A 64 -11.16 -2.28 9.21
C ASN A 64 -9.67 -1.96 9.09
N GLY A 65 -9.10 -1.13 9.98
CA GLY A 65 -7.66 -0.83 10.01
C GLY A 65 -6.81 -2.09 10.20
N GLN A 66 -7.23 -3.02 11.05
CA GLN A 66 -6.55 -4.30 11.24
C GLN A 66 -6.63 -5.19 10.00
N LEU A 67 -7.80 -5.31 9.37
CA LEU A 67 -7.98 -6.06 8.12
C LEU A 67 -7.10 -5.49 6.99
N GLN A 68 -7.08 -4.16 6.82
CA GLN A 68 -6.21 -3.52 5.83
C GLN A 68 -4.73 -3.81 6.12
N GLN A 69 -4.30 -3.73 7.38
CA GLN A 69 -2.93 -4.01 7.78
C GLN A 69 -2.50 -5.45 7.44
N GLU A 70 -3.33 -6.44 7.76
CA GLU A 70 -3.08 -7.85 7.44
C GLU A 70 -2.92 -8.04 5.93
N GLN A 71 -3.83 -7.49 5.13
CA GLN A 71 -3.78 -7.56 3.68
C GLN A 71 -2.54 -6.86 3.08
N LEU A 72 -2.13 -5.71 3.64
CA LEU A 72 -0.94 -4.99 3.16
C LEU A 72 0.36 -5.74 3.48
N LEU A 73 0.41 -6.45 4.59
CA LEU A 73 1.53 -7.34 4.92
C LEU A 73 1.59 -8.55 3.97
N ASP A 74 0.43 -9.14 3.62
CA ASP A 74 0.35 -10.22 2.65
C ASP A 74 0.79 -9.74 1.24
N TRP A 75 0.38 -8.53 0.83
CA TRP A 75 0.84 -7.90 -0.40
C TRP A 75 2.37 -7.75 -0.43
N GLN A 76 2.97 -7.23 0.66
CA GLN A 76 4.42 -7.10 0.73
C GLN A 76 5.11 -8.46 0.65
N ALA A 77 4.68 -9.45 1.42
CA ALA A 77 5.27 -10.78 1.42
C ALA A 77 5.23 -11.43 0.02
N ALA A 78 4.13 -11.26 -0.72
CA ALA A 78 4.00 -11.76 -2.08
C ALA A 78 4.94 -11.03 -3.06
N LEU A 79 5.06 -9.69 -2.97
CA LEU A 79 5.97 -8.90 -3.81
C LEU A 79 7.45 -9.18 -3.48
N ASP A 80 7.75 -9.48 -2.22
CA ASP A 80 9.09 -9.89 -1.77
C ASP A 80 9.49 -11.25 -2.38
N ALA A 81 8.56 -12.20 -2.40
CA ALA A 81 8.73 -13.50 -3.06
C ALA A 81 8.97 -13.37 -4.57
N GLU A 82 8.40 -12.35 -5.22
CA GLU A 82 8.66 -11.99 -6.61
C GLU A 82 9.98 -11.23 -6.82
N GLY A 83 10.73 -10.93 -5.76
CA GLY A 83 12.01 -10.20 -5.82
C GLY A 83 11.85 -8.76 -6.34
N VAL A 84 10.77 -8.07 -5.96
CA VAL A 84 10.49 -6.70 -6.44
C VAL A 84 11.37 -5.67 -5.73
N PHE A 85 11.61 -5.84 -4.42
CA PHE A 85 12.30 -4.85 -3.60
C PHE A 85 13.82 -4.91 -3.71
N SER A 86 14.45 -3.74 -3.62
CA SER A 86 15.89 -3.55 -3.73
C SER A 86 16.28 -2.18 -3.12
N GLU A 87 17.55 -1.79 -3.16
CA GLU A 87 17.97 -0.43 -2.77
C GLU A 87 17.32 0.67 -3.64
N ALA A 88 16.95 0.35 -4.87
CA ALA A 88 16.26 1.29 -5.76
C ALA A 88 14.74 1.33 -5.57
N ILE A 89 14.15 0.25 -5.07
CA ILE A 89 12.71 0.07 -4.89
C ILE A 89 12.44 -0.29 -3.43
N VAL A 90 12.04 0.69 -2.63
CA VAL A 90 11.88 0.52 -1.18
C VAL A 90 10.41 0.51 -0.79
N ALA A 91 10.05 -0.45 0.06
CA ALA A 91 8.71 -0.57 0.64
C ALA A 91 8.60 0.23 1.94
N TYR A 92 7.46 0.90 2.13
CA TYR A 92 7.12 1.61 3.36
C TYR A 92 5.72 1.25 3.81
N HIS A 93 5.51 1.02 5.11
CA HIS A 93 4.22 0.75 5.71
C HIS A 93 3.79 1.89 6.63
N PHE A 94 2.74 2.60 6.23
CA PHE A 94 2.21 3.72 7.00
C PHE A 94 0.68 3.60 7.16
N PRO A 95 0.19 2.87 8.20
CA PRO A 95 -1.19 3.07 8.61
C PRO A 95 -1.44 4.54 8.94
N ALA A 96 -2.50 5.09 8.35
CA ALA A 96 -2.91 6.47 8.47
C ALA A 96 -4.28 6.58 9.12
N MET A 97 -4.43 7.44 10.11
CA MET A 97 -5.68 7.64 10.84
C MET A 97 -5.80 9.07 11.31
N SER A 98 -7.03 9.55 11.53
CA SER A 98 -7.26 10.82 12.21
C SER A 98 -6.69 10.77 13.62
N GLY A 99 -5.97 11.81 14.02
CA GLY A 99 -5.12 11.79 15.21
C GLY A 99 -5.90 11.63 16.51
N PRO A 100 -5.60 10.59 17.30
CA PRO A 100 -6.12 10.47 18.65
C PRO A 100 -5.44 11.52 19.56
N PRO A 101 -5.96 11.72 20.79
CA PRO A 101 -5.28 12.56 21.77
C PRO A 101 -3.81 12.18 21.96
N PHE A 102 -2.96 13.18 22.19
CA PHE A 102 -1.50 13.02 22.23
C PHE A 102 -1.02 11.83 23.09
N PHE A 103 -1.62 11.65 24.28
CA PHE A 103 -1.23 10.58 25.21
C PHE A 103 -1.57 9.16 24.73
N VAL A 104 -2.44 9.03 23.71
CA VAL A 104 -2.83 7.72 23.15
C VAL A 104 -1.91 7.32 21.98
N LYS A 105 -1.32 8.28 21.28
CA LYS A 105 -0.49 8.04 20.09
C LYS A 105 0.62 7.02 20.34
N GLY A 106 1.32 7.13 21.47
CA GLY A 106 2.40 6.20 21.83
C GLY A 106 1.91 4.77 22.09
N ILE A 107 0.72 4.62 22.67
CA ILE A 107 0.11 3.30 22.92
C ILE A 107 -0.24 2.63 21.59
N ILE A 108 -0.88 3.39 20.68
CA ILE A 108 -1.24 2.89 19.35
C ILE A 108 0.02 2.50 18.56
N SER A 109 1.04 3.38 18.51
CA SER A 109 2.28 3.09 17.79
C SER A 109 2.95 1.81 18.29
N ARG A 110 2.98 1.60 19.62
CA ARG A 110 3.55 0.39 20.20
C ARG A 110 2.75 -0.86 19.84
N ALA A 111 1.44 -0.83 20.00
CA ALA A 111 0.58 -1.96 19.66
C ALA A 111 0.69 -2.33 18.17
N MET A 112 0.78 -1.31 17.30
CA MET A 112 0.97 -1.54 15.87
C MET A 112 2.38 -2.08 15.57
N SER A 113 3.43 -1.57 16.19
CA SER A 113 4.79 -2.05 15.95
C SER A 113 4.94 -3.56 16.23
N GLU A 114 4.27 -4.08 17.27
CA GLU A 114 4.27 -5.51 17.58
C GLU A 114 3.68 -6.37 16.44
N SER A 115 2.75 -5.82 15.66
CA SER A 115 2.15 -6.51 14.51
C SER A 115 3.05 -6.52 13.26
N TYR A 116 4.02 -5.61 13.19
CA TYR A 116 4.98 -5.49 12.09
C TYR A 116 6.32 -6.18 12.39
N GLU A 117 6.57 -6.55 13.65
CA GLU A 117 7.81 -7.21 14.07
C GLU A 117 8.07 -8.47 13.23
N ASP A 118 9.30 -8.64 12.79
CA ASP A 118 9.76 -9.76 11.92
C ASP A 118 9.11 -9.83 10.51
N LYS A 119 8.24 -8.90 10.15
CA LYS A 119 7.56 -8.89 8.84
C LYS A 119 8.10 -7.82 7.90
N VAL A 120 8.47 -6.66 8.44
CA VAL A 120 9.02 -5.54 7.67
C VAL A 120 10.15 -4.86 8.46
N PRO A 121 11.10 -4.18 7.79
CA PRO A 121 12.10 -3.38 8.49
C PRO A 121 11.43 -2.27 9.30
N MET A 122 11.68 -2.20 10.61
CA MET A 122 11.03 -1.26 11.52
C MET A 122 11.35 0.22 11.19
N SER A 123 12.46 0.47 10.49
CA SER A 123 12.83 1.79 9.95
C SER A 123 12.00 2.21 8.72
N GLN A 124 11.24 1.28 8.13
CA GLN A 124 10.39 1.51 6.97
C GLN A 124 8.89 1.48 7.31
N ALA A 125 8.55 1.43 8.59
CA ALA A 125 7.18 1.39 9.05
C ALA A 125 6.93 2.37 10.20
N GLY A 126 5.72 2.93 10.27
CA GLY A 126 5.32 3.87 11.32
C GLY A 126 3.85 4.24 11.18
N VAL A 127 3.32 5.09 12.06
CA VAL A 127 1.92 5.52 12.01
C VAL A 127 1.84 6.98 11.59
N LEU A 128 1.01 7.30 10.59
CA LEU A 128 0.66 8.68 10.25
C LEU A 128 -0.56 9.10 11.08
N PHE A 129 -0.33 9.95 12.07
CA PHE A 129 -1.39 10.58 12.84
C PHE A 129 -1.71 11.93 12.20
N LEU A 130 -2.81 11.99 11.48
CA LEU A 130 -3.26 13.11 10.67
C LEU A 130 -4.25 13.98 11.44
N ASP A 131 -4.36 15.24 11.08
CA ASP A 131 -5.42 16.09 11.59
C ASP A 131 -6.78 15.67 11.01
N ASP A 132 -6.82 15.41 9.70
CA ASP A 132 -7.97 14.85 8.99
C ASP A 132 -7.53 13.83 7.93
N LEU A 133 -8.03 12.59 8.05
CA LEU A 133 -7.72 11.50 7.11
C LEU A 133 -8.35 11.74 5.73
N ALA A 134 -9.53 12.36 5.68
CA ALA A 134 -10.21 12.62 4.41
C ALA A 134 -9.50 13.73 3.62
N GLU A 135 -9.04 14.78 4.29
CA GLU A 135 -8.23 15.84 3.67
C GLU A 135 -6.91 15.28 3.14
N PHE A 136 -6.20 14.47 3.91
CA PHE A 136 -4.98 13.78 3.48
C PHE A 136 -5.21 12.92 2.22
N ALA A 137 -6.26 12.08 2.23
CA ALA A 137 -6.61 11.24 1.11
C ALA A 137 -6.95 12.06 -0.15
N ALA A 138 -7.76 13.13 0.02
CA ALA A 138 -8.14 14.03 -1.07
C ALA A 138 -6.95 14.78 -1.67
N ALA A 139 -6.01 15.26 -0.85
CA ALA A 139 -4.81 15.96 -1.31
C ALA A 139 -3.91 15.05 -2.17
N ALA A 140 -3.84 13.76 -1.83
CA ALA A 140 -3.08 12.77 -2.57
C ALA A 140 -3.88 12.11 -3.71
N ASP A 141 -5.12 12.52 -3.97
CA ASP A 141 -6.04 11.92 -4.95
C ASP A 141 -6.23 10.41 -4.70
N LEU A 142 -6.36 10.03 -3.41
CA LEU A 142 -6.53 8.66 -2.98
C LEU A 142 -8.00 8.40 -2.62
N PRO A 143 -8.59 7.30 -3.11
CA PRO A 143 -9.92 6.91 -2.67
C PRO A 143 -9.89 6.48 -1.19
N LEU A 144 -10.78 7.04 -0.38
CA LEU A 144 -10.98 6.65 1.01
C LEU A 144 -12.16 5.69 1.09
N ASP A 145 -11.86 4.43 1.14
CA ASP A 145 -12.81 3.33 1.28
C ASP A 145 -12.23 2.24 2.21
N ASP A 146 -12.92 1.14 2.35
CA ASP A 146 -12.53 0.07 3.27
C ASP A 146 -11.46 -0.89 2.68
N LEU A 147 -10.85 -0.55 1.55
CA LEU A 147 -9.85 -1.40 0.89
C LEU A 147 -8.41 -0.94 1.17
N PRO A 148 -7.47 -1.88 1.30
CA PRO A 148 -6.06 -1.56 1.40
C PRO A 148 -5.58 -0.81 0.16
N THR A 149 -4.72 0.18 0.37
CA THR A 149 -4.21 1.07 -0.68
C THR A 149 -2.70 0.94 -0.79
N ILE A 150 -2.20 0.74 -2.00
CA ILE A 150 -0.77 0.70 -2.30
C ILE A 150 -0.47 1.80 -3.30
N VAL A 151 0.49 2.67 -2.97
CA VAL A 151 0.88 3.80 -3.82
C VAL A 151 2.30 3.58 -4.31
N ILE A 152 2.49 3.62 -5.62
CA ILE A 152 3.83 3.74 -6.23
C ILE A 152 4.13 5.23 -6.29
N ALA A 153 5.20 5.66 -5.61
CA ALA A 153 5.69 7.03 -5.61
C ALA A 153 7.09 7.11 -6.21
N ASP A 154 7.43 8.23 -6.82
CA ASP A 154 8.79 8.47 -7.32
C ASP A 154 9.82 8.63 -6.19
N ALA A 155 11.09 8.84 -6.55
CA ALA A 155 12.17 9.05 -5.58
C ALA A 155 11.97 10.31 -4.70
N ASN A 156 11.12 11.26 -5.10
CA ASN A 156 10.79 12.46 -4.33
C ASN A 156 9.51 12.29 -3.49
N GLY A 157 8.90 11.11 -3.51
CA GLY A 157 7.67 10.83 -2.79
C GLY A 157 6.40 11.29 -3.48
N LYS A 158 6.46 11.68 -4.77
CA LYS A 158 5.27 12.05 -5.53
C LYS A 158 4.52 10.80 -5.98
N PRO A 159 3.21 10.66 -5.66
CA PRO A 159 2.40 9.58 -6.15
C PRO A 159 2.37 9.49 -7.68
N LEU A 160 2.55 8.30 -8.22
CA LEU A 160 2.51 8.00 -9.65
C LEU A 160 1.29 7.14 -10.01
N LYS A 161 1.09 6.06 -9.25
CA LYS A 161 0.01 5.08 -9.47
C LYS A 161 -0.54 4.60 -8.13
N VAL A 162 -1.82 4.27 -8.10
CA VAL A 162 -2.51 3.67 -6.95
C VAL A 162 -3.06 2.31 -7.33
N PHE A 163 -2.86 1.35 -6.46
CA PHE A 163 -3.49 0.03 -6.49
C PHE A 163 -4.37 -0.14 -5.26
N LYS A 164 -5.51 -0.79 -5.42
CA LYS A 164 -6.46 -1.07 -4.36
C LYS A 164 -6.98 -2.48 -4.45
N GLY A 165 -7.25 -3.06 -3.30
CA GLY A 165 -7.92 -4.35 -3.22
C GLY A 165 -7.18 -5.37 -2.37
N LEU A 166 -7.83 -6.52 -2.23
CA LEU A 166 -7.27 -7.66 -1.53
C LEU A 166 -6.16 -8.31 -2.35
N VAL A 167 -5.20 -8.94 -1.67
CA VAL A 167 -4.11 -9.66 -2.33
C VAL A 167 -4.64 -10.79 -3.20
N SER A 168 -4.07 -10.95 -4.37
CA SER A 168 -4.33 -12.06 -5.31
C SER A 168 -3.13 -12.25 -6.23
N ASP A 169 -2.92 -13.47 -6.74
CA ASP A 169 -1.78 -13.77 -7.63
C ASP A 169 -1.77 -12.86 -8.86
N ALA A 170 -2.93 -12.61 -9.47
CA ALA A 170 -3.05 -11.71 -10.61
C ALA A 170 -2.71 -10.26 -10.23
N GLY A 171 -3.20 -9.79 -9.08
CA GLY A 171 -2.89 -8.45 -8.57
C GLY A 171 -1.42 -8.28 -8.25
N VAL A 172 -0.78 -9.28 -7.65
CA VAL A 172 0.67 -9.26 -7.34
C VAL A 172 1.48 -9.16 -8.63
N ALA A 173 1.16 -9.97 -9.64
CA ALA A 173 1.84 -9.91 -10.93
C ALA A 173 1.68 -8.54 -11.62
N GLU A 174 0.46 -7.98 -11.62
CA GLU A 174 0.17 -6.66 -12.17
C GLU A 174 0.93 -5.55 -11.43
N LEU A 175 0.89 -5.55 -10.10
CA LEU A 175 1.59 -4.57 -9.28
C LEU A 175 3.11 -4.68 -9.43
N ALA A 176 3.66 -5.89 -9.47
CA ALA A 176 5.10 -6.11 -9.68
C ALA A 176 5.57 -5.54 -11.03
N ILE A 177 4.80 -5.74 -12.11
CA ILE A 177 5.08 -5.14 -13.41
C ILE A 177 5.05 -3.61 -13.32
N ALA A 178 4.00 -3.04 -12.73
CA ALA A 178 3.85 -1.60 -12.61
C ALA A 178 4.97 -0.93 -11.79
N ILE A 179 5.44 -1.59 -10.73
CA ILE A 179 6.58 -1.11 -9.93
C ILE A 179 7.86 -1.12 -10.77
N ARG A 180 8.14 -2.22 -11.48
CA ARG A 180 9.35 -2.34 -12.33
C ARG A 180 9.32 -1.33 -13.50
N GLU A 181 8.17 -1.10 -14.11
CA GLU A 181 8.00 -0.04 -15.12
C GLU A 181 8.27 1.35 -14.55
N ALA A 182 7.70 1.68 -13.40
CA ALA A 182 7.92 2.96 -12.73
C ALA A 182 9.39 3.17 -12.32
N ALA A 183 10.08 2.08 -11.96
CA ALA A 183 11.51 2.10 -11.67
C ALA A 183 12.42 2.14 -12.92
N GLY A 184 11.86 2.13 -14.13
CA GLY A 184 12.63 2.10 -15.38
C GLY A 184 13.34 0.76 -15.64
N GLN A 185 12.91 -0.32 -15.00
CA GLN A 185 13.49 -1.67 -15.14
C GLN A 185 12.86 -2.47 -16.29
N LEU A 186 11.72 -2.03 -16.81
CA LEU A 186 11.06 -2.61 -17.98
C LEU A 186 10.74 -1.50 -18.99
N PRO A 187 10.79 -1.77 -20.30
CA PRO A 187 10.30 -0.82 -21.29
C PRO A 187 8.79 -0.64 -21.11
N ALA A 188 8.34 0.61 -21.16
CA ALA A 188 6.91 0.93 -21.10
C ALA A 188 6.17 0.21 -22.24
N GLY A 189 5.25 -0.68 -21.93
CA GLY A 189 4.40 -1.37 -22.91
C GLY A 189 4.89 -2.75 -23.36
N SER A 190 5.66 -3.48 -22.53
CA SER A 190 6.00 -4.89 -22.78
C SER A 190 4.85 -5.84 -22.40
#